data_fe97d72eee89568c7c210f85abb084ac
#
_entry.id   fe97d72eee89568c7c210f85abb084ac
#
_cell.length_a   1.000
_cell.length_b   1.000
_cell.length_c   1.000
_cell.angle_alpha   90.00
_cell.angle_beta   90.00
_cell.angle_gamma   90.00
#
_symmetry.space_group_name_H-M   'P 1'
#
loop_
_entity.id
_entity.type
_entity.pdbx_description
1 polymer ?
#
loop_
_entity_poly.entity_id
_entity_poly.type
_entity_poly.pdbx_seq_one_letter_code
_entity_poly.pdbx_strand_id
1 'polypeptide(L)'
;WILELDRGHGIPFEGNYSQWLENKEKRLEMESKQEASHQKAIKQELEWVRSNAKGRQSKSKARLARFEEMSSQEFQKRNETNELYIPPGPRLGNKVIEVDGISKSFGDRLLYEDVSFSVPPGAIVGIIGGNGAGKSTLFKMIAGFDKPDSGDITVGETVELAYVDQMRDLDGSKTVWEELSDGNDIIKVGNYETPSRAYVGRFNFKGSDQQKRVGDLSGGERNRLHLAKLLKQGGNVLLLDEPTNDLDVETLRALEEALLNFPGSALVISHDRWFLDRVASHILAFEDDGEVVYFEGNFTEYDEDFKKRKGDSAMQPQRMKYKKLA
;
A
#
# COMPACT_ATOMS: atom_id res chain seq x y z
N TRP A 1 -5.08 17.56 -16.06
CA TRP A 1 -3.77 18.08 -15.63
C TRP A 1 -3.39 17.46 -14.28
N ILE A 2 -2.13 17.04 -14.14
CA ILE A 2 -1.53 16.56 -12.89
C ILE A 2 -0.37 17.50 -12.56
N LEU A 3 -0.27 17.93 -11.31
CA LEU A 3 0.88 18.68 -10.80
C LEU A 3 1.67 17.74 -9.87
N GLU A 4 2.81 17.29 -10.35
CA GLU A 4 3.76 16.53 -9.52
C GLU A 4 4.63 17.49 -8.73
N LEU A 5 4.72 17.28 -7.42
CA LEU A 5 5.67 18.00 -6.56
C LEU A 5 6.87 17.07 -6.33
N ASP A 6 7.98 17.37 -6.98
CA ASP A 6 9.23 16.61 -6.86
C ASP A 6 10.39 17.51 -6.50
N ARG A 7 11.11 17.21 -5.42
CA ARG A 7 12.31 17.92 -4.94
C ARG A 7 12.13 19.44 -4.84
N GLY A 8 10.96 19.89 -4.37
CA GLY A 8 10.63 21.31 -4.23
C GLY A 8 10.23 22.01 -5.54
N HIS A 9 10.10 21.28 -6.64
CA HIS A 9 9.63 21.80 -7.93
C HIS A 9 8.27 21.23 -8.27
N GLY A 10 7.38 22.06 -8.83
CA GLY A 10 6.11 21.63 -9.42
C GLY A 10 6.30 21.28 -10.89
N ILE A 11 6.02 20.03 -11.26
CA ILE A 11 6.12 19.55 -12.64
C ILE A 11 4.69 19.34 -13.16
N PRO A 12 4.17 20.25 -14.02
CA PRO A 12 2.85 20.07 -14.60
C PRO A 12 2.89 19.00 -15.69
N PHE A 13 1.87 18.14 -15.69
CA PHE A 13 1.70 17.13 -16.72
C PHE A 13 0.28 17.20 -17.29
N GLU A 14 0.20 17.24 -18.62
CA GLU A 14 -1.08 17.19 -19.33
C GLU A 14 -1.39 15.76 -19.75
N GLY A 15 -2.41 15.18 -19.11
CA GLY A 15 -2.81 13.82 -19.36
C GLY A 15 -3.53 13.21 -18.17
N ASN A 16 -3.82 11.92 -18.27
CA ASN A 16 -4.38 11.13 -17.18
C ASN A 16 -3.27 10.51 -16.31
N TYR A 17 -3.68 9.91 -15.18
CA TYR A 17 -2.75 9.32 -14.20
C TYR A 17 -1.87 8.22 -14.81
N SER A 18 -2.43 7.34 -15.65
CA SER A 18 -1.68 6.27 -16.30
C SER A 18 -0.58 6.80 -17.22
N GLN A 19 -0.90 7.81 -18.03
CA GLN A 19 0.08 8.46 -18.91
C GLN A 19 1.16 9.19 -18.13
N TRP A 20 0.79 9.84 -17.02
CA TRP A 20 1.75 10.48 -16.13
C TRP A 20 2.69 9.42 -15.52
N LEU A 21 2.14 8.29 -15.08
CA LEU A 21 2.92 7.19 -14.50
C LEU A 21 3.95 6.62 -15.50
N GLU A 22 3.53 6.32 -16.72
CA GLU A 22 4.45 5.86 -17.79
C GLU A 22 5.56 6.88 -18.10
N ASN A 23 5.22 8.17 -18.13
CA ASN A 23 6.22 9.22 -18.35
C ASN A 23 7.17 9.34 -17.15
N LYS A 24 6.67 9.21 -15.95
CA LYS A 24 7.49 9.19 -14.74
C LYS A 24 8.46 8.01 -14.78
N GLU A 25 8.01 6.81 -15.15
CA GLU A 25 8.88 5.63 -15.31
C GLU A 25 10.01 5.87 -16.29
N LYS A 26 9.68 6.33 -17.49
CA LYS A 26 10.69 6.63 -18.53
C LYS A 26 11.70 7.67 -18.06
N ARG A 27 11.23 8.71 -17.34
CA ARG A 27 12.10 9.73 -16.75
C ARG A 27 13.03 9.10 -15.70
N LEU A 28 12.49 8.24 -14.84
CA LEU A 28 13.20 7.54 -13.80
C LEU A 28 14.27 6.60 -14.37
N GLU A 29 13.95 5.87 -15.42
CA GLU A 29 14.89 4.98 -16.10
C GLU A 29 16.04 5.73 -16.78
N MET A 30 15.75 6.88 -17.41
CA MET A 30 16.77 7.72 -18.01
C MET A 30 17.73 8.33 -16.96
N GLU A 31 17.19 8.82 -15.83
CA GLU A 31 18.02 9.37 -14.75
C GLU A 31 18.89 8.27 -14.12
N SER A 32 18.36 7.05 -13.91
CA SER A 32 19.13 5.90 -13.41
C SER A 32 20.29 5.53 -14.34
N LYS A 33 20.06 5.52 -15.67
CA LYS A 33 21.12 5.29 -16.65
C LYS A 33 22.18 6.39 -16.64
N GLN A 34 21.77 7.65 -16.47
CA GLN A 34 22.69 8.78 -16.33
C GLN A 34 23.52 8.70 -15.05
N GLU A 35 22.90 8.33 -13.94
CA GLU A 35 23.58 8.14 -12.65
C GLU A 35 24.60 7.00 -12.71
N ALA A 36 24.23 5.85 -13.27
CA ALA A 36 25.15 4.72 -13.44
C ALA A 36 26.36 5.10 -14.33
N SER A 37 26.13 5.88 -15.40
CA SER A 37 27.18 6.40 -16.24
C SER A 37 28.10 7.38 -15.51
N HIS A 38 27.52 8.27 -14.68
CA HIS A 38 28.24 9.23 -13.87
C HIS A 38 29.10 8.56 -12.79
N GLN A 39 28.55 7.57 -12.06
CA GLN A 39 29.30 6.77 -11.09
C GLN A 39 30.47 6.00 -11.73
N LYS A 40 30.23 5.44 -12.93
CA LYS A 40 31.29 4.79 -13.68
C LYS A 40 32.42 5.77 -14.05
N ALA A 41 32.06 6.99 -14.45
CA ALA A 41 33.02 8.05 -14.78
C ALA A 41 33.81 8.48 -13.52
N ILE A 42 33.12 8.70 -12.39
CA ILE A 42 33.79 9.02 -11.10
C ILE A 42 34.76 7.90 -10.70
N LYS A 43 34.37 6.63 -10.81
CA LYS A 43 35.21 5.48 -10.47
C LYS A 43 36.47 5.44 -11.34
N GLN A 44 36.33 5.66 -12.62
CA GLN A 44 37.46 5.73 -13.56
C GLN A 44 38.42 6.89 -13.22
N GLU A 45 37.90 8.08 -12.92
CA GLU A 45 38.72 9.21 -12.50
C GLU A 45 39.38 8.98 -11.14
N LEU A 46 38.70 8.32 -10.19
CA LEU A 46 39.27 7.94 -8.90
C LEU A 46 40.43 6.94 -9.06
N GLU A 47 40.29 5.93 -9.91
CA GLU A 47 41.36 4.98 -10.21
C GLU A 47 42.56 5.69 -10.85
N TRP A 48 42.32 6.64 -11.75
CA TRP A 48 43.38 7.44 -12.35
C TRP A 48 44.08 8.35 -11.32
N VAL A 49 43.35 9.01 -10.40
CA VAL A 49 43.91 9.82 -9.32
C VAL A 49 44.78 8.96 -8.40
N ARG A 50 44.36 7.72 -8.11
CA ARG A 50 45.11 6.77 -7.27
C ARG A 50 46.37 6.25 -7.98
N SER A 51 46.29 5.97 -9.28
CA SER A 51 47.41 5.38 -10.03
C SER A 51 48.54 6.37 -10.34
N ASN A 52 48.26 7.68 -10.37
CA ASN A 52 49.20 8.72 -10.79
C ASN A 52 49.86 9.52 -9.63
N ALA A 53 50.17 8.91 -8.50
CA ALA A 53 50.81 9.57 -7.36
C ALA A 53 52.22 10.13 -7.63
N LYS A 54 52.86 9.76 -8.75
CA LYS A 54 54.26 10.13 -9.05
C LYS A 54 54.46 11.16 -10.18
N GLY A 55 53.42 11.68 -10.80
CA GLY A 55 53.55 12.60 -11.94
C GLY A 55 52.74 13.88 -11.80
N ARG A 56 53.03 14.71 -10.83
CA ARG A 56 52.37 16.03 -10.63
C ARG A 56 52.94 17.10 -11.58
N GLN A 57 52.41 17.18 -12.80
CA GLN A 57 52.57 18.35 -13.64
C GLN A 57 51.21 19.04 -13.92
N SER A 58 51.24 20.33 -14.30
CA SER A 58 50.11 21.25 -14.36
C SER A 58 48.82 20.79 -15.06
N LYS A 59 48.89 19.77 -15.92
CA LYS A 59 47.73 19.12 -16.56
C LYS A 59 46.86 18.29 -15.61
N SER A 60 47.35 17.97 -14.40
CA SER A 60 46.61 17.22 -13.39
C SER A 60 45.62 18.09 -12.59
N LYS A 61 45.88 19.41 -12.49
CA LYS A 61 45.02 20.33 -11.72
C LYS A 61 43.61 20.47 -12.29
N ALA A 62 43.51 20.60 -13.62
CA ALA A 62 42.20 20.70 -14.30
C ALA A 62 41.39 19.42 -14.18
N ARG A 63 42.06 18.26 -14.17
CA ARG A 63 41.41 16.94 -14.05
C ARG A 63 41.01 16.65 -12.58
N LEU A 64 41.81 17.10 -11.64
CA LEU A 64 41.47 17.01 -10.21
C LEU A 64 40.26 17.93 -9.88
N ALA A 65 40.27 19.16 -10.40
CA ALA A 65 39.14 20.08 -10.23
C ALA A 65 37.86 19.52 -10.86
N ARG A 66 37.98 18.87 -12.03
CA ARG A 66 36.83 18.18 -12.66
C ARG A 66 36.35 16.99 -11.85
N PHE A 67 37.24 16.21 -11.22
CA PHE A 67 36.87 15.15 -10.30
C PHE A 67 36.19 15.68 -9.04
N GLU A 68 36.71 16.78 -8.46
CA GLU A 68 36.09 17.47 -7.31
C GLU A 68 34.71 18.01 -7.67
N GLU A 69 34.55 18.62 -8.84
CA GLU A 69 33.27 19.10 -9.37
C GLU A 69 32.28 17.94 -9.58
N MET A 70 32.72 16.84 -10.21
CA MET A 70 31.90 15.64 -10.42
C MET A 70 31.53 14.93 -9.11
N SER A 71 32.45 14.91 -8.13
CA SER A 71 32.20 14.31 -6.81
C SER A 71 31.35 15.17 -5.89
N SER A 72 31.35 16.51 -6.10
CA SER A 72 30.53 17.47 -5.35
C SER A 72 29.11 17.58 -5.90
N GLN A 73 28.86 17.16 -7.13
CA GLN A 73 27.50 16.96 -7.61
C GLN A 73 26.89 15.80 -6.82
N GLU A 74 26.30 16.09 -5.68
CA GLU A 74 25.38 15.17 -5.00
C GLU A 74 24.23 14.89 -5.96
N PHE A 75 24.37 13.81 -6.73
CA PHE A 75 23.19 13.17 -7.24
C PHE A 75 22.37 12.80 -6.02
N GLN A 76 21.26 13.48 -5.83
CA GLN A 76 20.31 13.10 -4.80
C GLN A 76 19.99 11.64 -5.05
N LYS A 77 20.58 10.77 -4.21
CA LYS A 77 20.39 9.32 -4.30
C LYS A 77 18.91 9.07 -4.42
N ARG A 78 18.54 8.53 -5.56
CA ARG A 78 17.20 8.09 -5.78
C ARG A 78 16.91 6.94 -4.88
N ASN A 79 15.72 6.94 -4.40
CA ASN A 79 15.19 5.80 -3.67
C ASN A 79 15.38 4.56 -4.54
N GLU A 80 16.22 3.64 -4.07
CA GLU A 80 16.18 2.26 -4.53
C GLU A 80 14.72 1.84 -4.52
N THR A 81 14.25 1.20 -5.56
CA THR A 81 12.89 0.71 -5.70
C THR A 81 12.51 0.07 -4.38
N ASN A 82 11.55 0.64 -3.66
CA ASN A 82 11.13 0.13 -2.36
C ASN A 82 10.29 -1.13 -2.64
N GLU A 83 10.94 -2.24 -2.93
CA GLU A 83 10.24 -3.51 -3.05
C GLU A 83 9.66 -3.88 -1.69
N LEU A 84 8.34 -3.81 -1.59
CA LEU A 84 7.63 -4.36 -0.45
C LEU A 84 7.48 -5.87 -0.68
N TYR A 85 7.88 -6.63 0.31
CA TYR A 85 7.70 -8.08 0.31
C TYR A 85 6.64 -8.46 1.35
N ILE A 86 5.59 -9.11 0.91
CA ILE A 86 4.57 -9.71 1.77
C ILE A 86 4.93 -11.19 1.94
N PRO A 87 5.31 -11.64 3.14
CA PRO A 87 5.67 -13.03 3.35
C PRO A 87 4.46 -13.93 3.14
N PRO A 88 4.62 -15.04 2.39
CA PRO A 88 3.56 -16.01 2.27
C PRO A 88 3.31 -16.67 3.64
N GLY A 89 2.05 -16.75 4.01
CA GLY A 89 1.62 -17.60 5.12
C GLY A 89 1.54 -19.08 4.70
N PRO A 90 0.95 -19.94 5.53
CA PRO A 90 0.68 -21.32 5.17
C PRO A 90 -0.25 -21.41 3.95
N ARG A 91 -0.20 -22.54 3.24
CA ARG A 91 -1.02 -22.74 2.04
C ARG A 91 -2.51 -22.65 2.41
N LEU A 92 -3.25 -21.81 1.68
CA LEU A 92 -4.70 -21.70 1.81
C LEU A 92 -5.40 -23.00 1.35
N GLY A 93 -6.41 -23.40 2.10
CA GLY A 93 -7.36 -24.42 1.69
C GLY A 93 -8.36 -23.88 0.65
N ASN A 94 -9.33 -24.73 0.28
CA ASN A 94 -10.37 -24.33 -0.67
C ASN A 94 -11.38 -23.33 -0.10
N LYS A 95 -11.57 -23.35 1.24
CA LYS A 95 -12.42 -22.40 1.95
C LYS A 95 -11.55 -21.35 2.61
N VAL A 96 -11.74 -20.08 2.21
CA VAL A 96 -11.01 -18.95 2.78
C VAL A 96 -11.93 -18.18 3.72
N ILE A 97 -12.91 -17.47 3.18
CA ILE A 97 -13.95 -16.79 3.96
C ILE A 97 -15.28 -17.05 3.26
N GLU A 98 -16.25 -17.56 4.00
CA GLU A 98 -17.63 -17.73 3.56
C GLU A 98 -18.53 -16.87 4.45
N VAL A 99 -19.34 -16.04 3.85
CA VAL A 99 -20.31 -15.17 4.50
C VAL A 99 -21.69 -15.56 4.02
N ASP A 100 -22.59 -15.92 4.94
CA ASP A 100 -23.91 -16.43 4.63
C ASP A 100 -24.99 -15.67 5.38
N GLY A 101 -25.81 -14.92 4.64
CA GLY A 101 -26.98 -14.22 5.12
C GLY A 101 -26.74 -13.23 6.26
N ILE A 102 -25.58 -12.59 6.33
CA ILE A 102 -25.28 -11.68 7.44
C ILE A 102 -26.07 -10.39 7.37
N SER A 103 -26.54 -9.95 8.52
CA SER A 103 -27.14 -8.62 8.69
C SER A 103 -26.48 -7.92 9.86
N LYS A 104 -26.34 -6.59 9.77
CA LYS A 104 -25.76 -5.77 10.82
C LYS A 104 -26.42 -4.42 10.92
N SER A 105 -26.72 -4.01 12.16
CA SER A 105 -27.27 -2.70 12.48
C SER A 105 -26.60 -2.10 13.73
N PHE A 106 -26.60 -0.79 13.84
CA PHE A 106 -26.23 -0.06 15.06
C PHE A 106 -27.40 0.80 15.50
N GLY A 107 -28.06 0.40 16.60
CA GLY A 107 -29.30 1.00 17.03
C GLY A 107 -30.35 0.94 15.93
N ASP A 108 -30.89 2.09 15.52
CA ASP A 108 -31.91 2.16 14.46
C ASP A 108 -31.31 2.21 13.03
N ARG A 109 -29.99 2.29 12.91
CA ARG A 109 -29.33 2.35 11.61
C ARG A 109 -29.00 0.97 11.10
N LEU A 110 -29.67 0.55 10.05
CA LEU A 110 -29.30 -0.64 9.28
C LEU A 110 -28.05 -0.32 8.42
N LEU A 111 -27.04 -1.16 8.50
CA LEU A 111 -25.87 -1.08 7.63
C LEU A 111 -26.10 -1.90 6.37
N TYR A 112 -26.44 -3.18 6.53
CA TYR A 112 -26.77 -4.11 5.45
C TYR A 112 -27.58 -5.29 5.98
N GLU A 113 -28.29 -5.96 5.07
CA GLU A 113 -29.19 -7.07 5.36
C GLU A 113 -28.98 -8.19 4.34
N ASP A 114 -28.97 -9.44 4.82
CA ASP A 114 -28.90 -10.66 4.02
C ASP A 114 -27.73 -10.70 3.01
N VAL A 115 -26.53 -10.35 3.47
CA VAL A 115 -25.33 -10.32 2.63
C VAL A 115 -24.66 -11.68 2.61
N SER A 116 -24.46 -12.24 1.41
CA SER A 116 -23.77 -13.50 1.19
C SER A 116 -22.72 -13.37 0.10
N PHE A 117 -21.50 -13.85 0.39
CA PHE A 117 -20.40 -13.92 -0.59
C PHE A 117 -19.33 -14.91 -0.11
N SER A 118 -18.46 -15.32 -1.02
CA SER A 118 -17.29 -16.14 -0.68
C SER A 118 -16.02 -15.57 -1.29
N VAL A 119 -14.92 -15.65 -0.52
CA VAL A 119 -13.60 -15.22 -0.99
C VAL A 119 -12.83 -16.44 -1.46
N PRO A 120 -12.53 -16.56 -2.76
CA PRO A 120 -11.75 -17.69 -3.26
C PRO A 120 -10.24 -17.55 -2.91
N PRO A 121 -9.51 -18.68 -2.88
CA PRO A 121 -8.06 -18.64 -2.69
C PRO A 121 -7.35 -17.81 -3.78
N GLY A 122 -6.43 -16.95 -3.36
CA GLY A 122 -5.68 -16.07 -4.27
C GLY A 122 -6.45 -14.86 -4.79
N ALA A 123 -7.71 -14.65 -4.34
CA ALA A 123 -8.48 -13.48 -4.74
C ALA A 123 -8.05 -12.23 -3.98
N ILE A 124 -8.02 -11.11 -4.70
CA ILE A 124 -7.95 -9.77 -4.11
C ILE A 124 -9.32 -9.13 -4.27
N VAL A 125 -10.02 -8.95 -3.15
CA VAL A 125 -11.37 -8.37 -3.11
C VAL A 125 -11.28 -6.90 -2.75
N GLY A 126 -11.57 -6.03 -3.69
CA GLY A 126 -11.72 -4.59 -3.47
C GLY A 126 -13.07 -4.29 -2.81
N ILE A 127 -13.07 -3.59 -1.69
CA ILE A 127 -14.30 -3.22 -0.97
C ILE A 127 -14.53 -1.74 -1.11
N ILE A 128 -15.66 -1.38 -1.72
CA ILE A 128 -16.04 -0.01 -2.02
C ILE A 128 -17.38 0.37 -1.40
N GLY A 129 -17.63 1.65 -1.25
CA GLY A 129 -18.89 2.19 -0.75
C GLY A 129 -18.71 3.46 0.08
N GLY A 130 -19.80 4.10 0.42
CA GLY A 130 -19.82 5.35 1.17
C GLY A 130 -19.23 5.24 2.58
N ASN A 131 -18.86 6.39 3.16
CA ASN A 131 -18.42 6.43 4.56
C ASN A 131 -19.57 6.01 5.49
N GLY A 132 -19.24 5.12 6.44
CA GLY A 132 -20.21 4.57 7.37
C GLY A 132 -21.17 3.53 6.78
N ALA A 133 -20.90 2.99 5.59
CA ALA A 133 -21.67 1.89 4.99
C ALA A 133 -21.46 0.54 5.71
N GLY A 134 -20.49 0.44 6.62
CA GLY A 134 -20.26 -0.78 7.39
C GLY A 134 -19.04 -1.59 6.95
N LYS A 135 -18.18 -1.05 6.04
CA LYS A 135 -16.99 -1.74 5.52
C LYS A 135 -16.04 -2.19 6.62
N SER A 136 -15.60 -1.28 7.49
CA SER A 136 -14.70 -1.60 8.62
C SER A 136 -15.41 -2.49 9.67
N THR A 137 -16.73 -2.41 9.78
CA THR A 137 -17.52 -3.34 10.63
C THR A 137 -17.47 -4.75 10.09
N LEU A 138 -17.58 -4.93 8.76
CA LEU A 138 -17.39 -6.24 8.14
C LEU A 138 -15.99 -6.80 8.44
N PHE A 139 -14.94 -6.00 8.35
CA PHE A 139 -13.58 -6.44 8.73
C PHE A 139 -13.49 -6.89 10.18
N LYS A 140 -14.10 -6.13 11.10
CA LYS A 140 -14.13 -6.51 12.53
C LYS A 140 -14.86 -7.84 12.76
N MET A 141 -15.93 -8.10 12.00
CA MET A 141 -16.65 -9.37 12.10
C MET A 141 -15.85 -10.52 11.51
N ILE A 142 -15.21 -10.36 10.36
CA ILE A 142 -14.33 -11.38 9.77
C ILE A 142 -13.14 -11.66 10.71
N ALA A 143 -12.59 -10.65 11.35
CA ALA A 143 -11.50 -10.79 12.32
C ALA A 143 -11.96 -11.32 13.69
N GLY A 144 -13.26 -11.54 13.92
CA GLY A 144 -13.81 -12.05 15.16
C GLY A 144 -13.90 -11.04 16.31
N PHE A 145 -13.71 -9.74 16.04
CA PHE A 145 -13.85 -8.67 17.06
C PHE A 145 -15.30 -8.20 17.25
N ASP A 146 -16.17 -8.49 16.29
CA ASP A 146 -17.60 -8.22 16.36
C ASP A 146 -18.38 -9.42 15.80
N LYS A 147 -19.70 -9.41 15.97
CA LYS A 147 -20.59 -10.47 15.47
C LYS A 147 -21.70 -9.87 14.61
N PRO A 148 -22.15 -10.57 13.57
CA PRO A 148 -23.35 -10.17 12.85
C PRO A 148 -24.58 -10.28 13.78
N ASP A 149 -25.63 -9.52 13.48
CA ASP A 149 -26.92 -9.61 14.17
C ASP A 149 -27.68 -10.88 13.74
N SER A 150 -27.49 -11.32 12.51
CA SER A 150 -27.97 -12.59 11.94
C SER A 150 -27.02 -13.11 10.87
N GLY A 151 -27.15 -14.38 10.49
CA GLY A 151 -26.27 -15.06 9.56
C GLY A 151 -24.94 -15.48 10.18
N ASP A 152 -24.06 -16.07 9.37
CA ASP A 152 -22.80 -16.64 9.82
C ASP A 152 -21.62 -16.22 8.96
N ILE A 153 -20.45 -16.10 9.59
CA ILE A 153 -19.16 -15.91 8.93
C ILE A 153 -18.27 -17.08 9.27
N THR A 154 -17.87 -17.83 8.26
CA THR A 154 -16.95 -18.95 8.39
C THR A 154 -15.58 -18.59 7.83
N VAL A 155 -14.57 -18.61 8.68
CA VAL A 155 -13.15 -18.45 8.29
C VAL A 155 -12.53 -19.84 8.22
N GLY A 156 -11.88 -20.17 7.11
CA GLY A 156 -11.29 -21.49 6.89
C GLY A 156 -10.22 -21.85 7.92
N GLU A 157 -10.10 -23.12 8.27
CA GLU A 157 -9.16 -23.62 9.30
C GLU A 157 -7.69 -23.32 8.97
N THR A 158 -7.35 -23.17 7.69
CA THR A 158 -5.98 -22.87 7.22
C THR A 158 -5.70 -21.38 7.11
N VAL A 159 -6.68 -20.52 7.44
CA VAL A 159 -6.57 -19.07 7.32
C VAL A 159 -5.82 -18.49 8.50
N GLU A 160 -4.76 -17.78 8.21
CA GLU A 160 -4.07 -16.91 9.15
C GLU A 160 -4.33 -15.46 8.73
N LEU A 161 -5.24 -14.80 9.45
CA LEU A 161 -5.61 -13.42 9.18
C LEU A 161 -4.52 -12.46 9.65
N ALA A 162 -4.08 -11.59 8.74
CA ALA A 162 -3.31 -10.40 9.07
C ALA A 162 -4.24 -9.19 9.02
N TYR A 163 -4.61 -8.70 10.19
CA TYR A 163 -5.43 -7.50 10.36
C TYR A 163 -4.83 -6.60 11.42
N VAL A 164 -4.61 -5.35 11.08
CA VAL A 164 -4.27 -4.30 12.05
C VAL A 164 -5.45 -3.35 12.12
N ASP A 165 -6.09 -3.32 13.27
CA ASP A 165 -7.09 -2.30 13.56
C ASP A 165 -6.40 -0.93 13.56
N GLN A 166 -6.93 0.03 12.80
CA GLN A 166 -6.45 1.42 12.79
C GLN A 166 -6.46 2.05 14.19
N MET A 167 -7.24 1.48 15.12
CA MET A 167 -7.31 1.90 16.52
C MET A 167 -6.27 1.23 17.44
N ARG A 168 -5.45 0.28 16.96
CA ARG A 168 -4.34 -0.21 17.78
C ARG A 168 -3.28 0.87 17.85
N ASP A 169 -3.23 1.49 19.01
CA ASP A 169 -2.30 2.57 19.31
C ASP A 169 -0.86 2.11 19.08
N LEU A 170 -0.19 2.82 18.19
CA LEU A 170 1.24 2.79 18.11
C LEU A 170 1.78 3.46 19.38
N ASP A 171 2.83 2.89 19.96
CA ASP A 171 3.45 3.49 21.14
C ASP A 171 4.18 4.80 20.77
N GLY A 172 3.51 5.92 21.04
CA GLY A 172 4.02 7.25 20.73
C GLY A 172 5.37 7.58 21.38
N SER A 173 5.78 6.84 22.40
CA SER A 173 7.06 7.05 23.10
C SER A 173 8.26 6.39 22.42
N LYS A 174 7.99 5.34 21.60
CA LYS A 174 9.00 4.61 20.84
C LYS A 174 9.41 5.35 19.58
N THR A 175 10.59 5.06 19.08
CA THR A 175 10.99 5.44 17.73
C THR A 175 10.32 4.54 16.69
N VAL A 176 10.26 4.99 15.42
CA VAL A 176 9.77 4.17 14.30
C VAL A 176 10.49 2.84 14.23
N TRP A 177 11.81 2.85 14.40
CA TRP A 177 12.63 1.65 14.39
C TRP A 177 12.29 0.72 15.55
N GLU A 178 12.18 1.24 16.78
CA GLU A 178 11.84 0.45 17.97
C GLU A 178 10.44 -0.16 17.85
N GLU A 179 9.46 0.58 17.31
CA GLU A 179 8.08 0.10 17.13
C GLU A 179 7.99 -1.09 16.19
N LEU A 180 8.82 -1.13 15.14
CA LEU A 180 8.84 -2.23 14.17
C LEU A 180 9.79 -3.35 14.57
N SER A 181 10.90 -3.05 15.24
CA SER A 181 11.98 -4.01 15.53
C SER A 181 11.94 -4.58 16.94
N ASP A 182 11.18 -3.95 17.84
CA ASP A 182 11.25 -4.22 19.29
C ASP A 182 12.70 -4.10 19.83
N GLY A 183 13.52 -3.24 19.19
CA GLY A 183 14.92 -3.02 19.53
C GLY A 183 15.89 -4.05 18.96
N ASN A 184 15.46 -4.97 18.10
CA ASN A 184 16.31 -6.00 17.51
C ASN A 184 16.90 -5.54 16.17
N ASP A 185 18.19 -5.78 15.94
CA ASP A 185 18.85 -5.47 14.66
C ASP A 185 18.37 -6.37 13.51
N ILE A 186 17.98 -7.61 13.83
CA ILE A 186 17.41 -8.56 12.88
C ILE A 186 15.99 -8.87 13.32
N ILE A 187 15.05 -8.79 12.37
CA ILE A 187 13.64 -9.14 12.59
C ILE A 187 13.22 -10.27 11.67
N LYS A 188 12.23 -11.02 12.15
CA LYS A 188 11.60 -12.07 11.38
C LYS A 188 10.36 -11.50 10.69
N VAL A 189 10.25 -11.71 9.37
CA VAL A 189 9.12 -11.32 8.54
C VAL A 189 8.60 -12.60 7.86
N GLY A 190 7.55 -13.19 8.40
CA GLY A 190 7.16 -14.56 8.04
C GLY A 190 8.28 -15.57 8.36
N ASN A 191 8.74 -16.28 7.34
CA ASN A 191 9.86 -17.25 7.46
C ASN A 191 11.23 -16.67 7.10
N TYR A 192 11.30 -15.37 6.84
CA TYR A 192 12.48 -14.68 6.36
C TYR A 192 13.05 -13.77 7.44
N GLU A 193 14.38 -13.80 7.63
CA GLU A 193 15.09 -12.88 8.53
C GLU A 193 15.71 -11.74 7.72
N THR A 194 15.53 -10.51 8.20
CA THR A 194 16.04 -9.31 7.54
C THR A 194 16.56 -8.31 8.56
N PRO A 195 17.59 -7.51 8.21
CA PRO A 195 17.98 -6.38 9.05
C PRO A 195 16.80 -5.41 9.23
N SER A 196 16.49 -5.10 10.48
CA SER A 196 15.34 -4.27 10.85
C SER A 196 15.37 -2.90 10.19
N ARG A 197 16.55 -2.27 10.14
CA ARG A 197 16.71 -0.95 9.50
C ARG A 197 16.45 -0.99 7.99
N ALA A 198 16.82 -2.08 7.32
CA ALA A 198 16.54 -2.27 5.91
C ALA A 198 15.01 -2.45 5.68
N TYR A 199 14.34 -3.24 6.54
CA TYR A 199 12.90 -3.41 6.50
C TYR A 199 12.16 -2.07 6.69
N VAL A 200 12.50 -1.31 7.72
CA VAL A 200 11.93 0.02 7.99
C VAL A 200 12.15 0.98 6.81
N GLY A 201 13.32 0.90 6.17
CA GLY A 201 13.67 1.70 5.00
C GLY A 201 12.77 1.46 3.79
N ARG A 202 12.23 0.25 3.63
CA ARG A 202 11.30 -0.10 2.54
C ARG A 202 9.98 0.68 2.60
N PHE A 203 9.59 1.15 3.78
CA PHE A 203 8.41 1.98 4.00
C PHE A 203 8.74 3.48 3.99
N ASN A 204 9.82 3.85 3.32
CA ASN A 204 10.27 5.24 3.17
C ASN A 204 10.64 5.96 4.49
N PHE A 205 11.04 5.20 5.51
CA PHE A 205 11.68 5.75 6.71
C PHE A 205 13.20 5.61 6.58
N LYS A 206 13.88 6.66 6.14
CA LYS A 206 15.33 6.63 5.85
C LYS A 206 16.15 7.40 6.87
N GLY A 207 17.35 6.91 7.15
CA GLY A 207 18.32 7.61 7.99
C GLY A 207 17.74 8.07 9.34
N SER A 208 17.63 9.39 9.51
CA SER A 208 17.10 10.02 10.73
C SER A 208 15.62 9.77 10.98
N ASP A 209 14.83 9.49 9.94
CA ASP A 209 13.39 9.26 10.09
C ASP A 209 13.09 8.03 10.93
N GLN A 210 13.97 7.03 10.90
CA GLN A 210 13.85 5.84 11.74
C GLN A 210 13.97 6.14 13.23
N GLN A 211 14.57 7.27 13.59
CA GLN A 211 14.74 7.72 14.97
C GLN A 211 13.66 8.71 15.42
N LYS A 212 12.74 9.12 14.52
CA LYS A 212 11.59 9.93 14.90
C LYS A 212 10.71 9.15 15.87
N ARG A 213 10.16 9.86 16.86
CA ARG A 213 9.16 9.27 17.74
C ARG A 213 7.86 9.05 16.99
N VAL A 214 7.20 7.95 17.27
CA VAL A 214 5.91 7.61 16.65
C VAL A 214 4.85 8.68 16.95
N GLY A 215 4.92 9.31 18.12
CA GLY A 215 4.02 10.41 18.49
C GLY A 215 4.16 11.66 17.61
N ASP A 216 5.34 11.87 17.02
CA ASP A 216 5.67 13.05 16.19
C ASP A 216 5.41 12.82 14.69
N LEU A 217 4.93 11.62 14.31
CA LEU A 217 4.65 11.27 12.92
C LEU A 217 3.41 12.00 12.38
N SER A 218 3.50 12.44 11.12
CA SER A 218 2.35 12.87 10.34
C SER A 218 1.36 11.71 10.12
N GLY A 219 0.13 12.01 9.68
CA GLY A 219 -0.88 10.99 9.37
C GLY A 219 -0.35 9.96 8.36
N GLY A 220 0.25 10.41 7.28
CA GLY A 220 0.81 9.52 6.25
C GLY A 220 1.99 8.68 6.73
N GLU A 221 2.90 9.25 7.53
CA GLU A 221 3.98 8.48 8.15
C GLU A 221 3.42 7.40 9.10
N ARG A 222 2.38 7.74 9.86
CA ARG A 222 1.71 6.79 10.76
C ARG A 222 1.04 5.66 9.99
N ASN A 223 0.37 5.95 8.87
CA ASN A 223 -0.24 4.93 8.01
C ASN A 223 0.81 3.99 7.41
N ARG A 224 1.96 4.51 6.94
CA ARG A 224 3.07 3.67 6.48
C ARG A 224 3.63 2.77 7.58
N LEU A 225 3.70 3.27 8.81
CA LEU A 225 4.15 2.49 9.95
C LEU A 225 3.15 1.37 10.31
N HIS A 226 1.85 1.66 10.27
CA HIS A 226 0.81 0.64 10.46
C HIS A 226 0.90 -0.44 9.37
N LEU A 227 1.05 -0.05 8.12
CA LEU A 227 1.21 -0.97 7.00
C LEU A 227 2.45 -1.86 7.20
N ALA A 228 3.59 -1.28 7.59
CA ALA A 228 4.82 -2.02 7.88
C ALA A 228 4.60 -3.05 8.99
N LYS A 229 3.90 -2.66 10.05
CA LYS A 229 3.59 -3.54 11.19
C LYS A 229 2.69 -4.71 10.78
N LEU A 230 1.68 -4.44 9.95
CA LEU A 230 0.79 -5.46 9.40
C LEU A 230 1.54 -6.47 8.53
N LEU A 231 2.32 -5.97 7.57
CA LEU A 231 3.05 -6.86 6.66
C LEU A 231 4.15 -7.66 7.36
N LYS A 232 4.73 -7.13 8.46
CA LYS A 232 5.67 -7.86 9.31
C LYS A 232 5.03 -9.08 9.96
N GLN A 233 3.77 -8.98 10.39
CA GLN A 233 3.07 -10.09 11.05
C GLN A 233 2.97 -11.32 10.15
N GLY A 234 2.85 -11.09 8.84
CA GLY A 234 2.58 -12.16 7.89
C GLY A 234 1.13 -12.66 8.00
N GLY A 235 0.83 -13.70 7.26
CA GLY A 235 -0.49 -14.30 7.16
C GLY A 235 -0.76 -14.72 5.72
N ASN A 236 -1.83 -15.47 5.50
CA ASN A 236 -2.24 -15.88 4.14
C ASN A 236 -3.54 -15.20 3.68
N VAL A 237 -4.18 -14.43 4.57
CA VAL A 237 -5.30 -13.54 4.24
C VAL A 237 -5.07 -12.17 4.88
N LEU A 238 -5.00 -11.12 4.04
CA LEU A 238 -4.77 -9.75 4.49
C LEU A 238 -6.09 -8.97 4.52
N LEU A 239 -6.34 -8.26 5.61
CA LEU A 239 -7.43 -7.29 5.73
C LEU A 239 -6.80 -5.89 5.80
N LEU A 240 -6.91 -5.13 4.71
CA LEU A 240 -6.32 -3.81 4.54
C LEU A 240 -7.42 -2.74 4.54
N ASP A 241 -7.49 -1.93 5.58
CA ASP A 241 -8.47 -0.84 5.69
C ASP A 241 -7.80 0.49 5.30
N GLU A 242 -8.17 1.03 4.14
CA GLU A 242 -7.67 2.26 3.53
C GLU A 242 -6.12 2.34 3.46
N PRO A 243 -5.43 1.30 2.96
CA PRO A 243 -3.96 1.26 2.96
C PRO A 243 -3.35 2.29 2.00
N THR A 244 -4.14 2.84 1.10
CA THR A 244 -3.72 3.81 0.07
C THR A 244 -3.68 5.25 0.59
N ASN A 245 -4.33 5.53 1.71
CA ASN A 245 -4.43 6.88 2.24
C ASN A 245 -3.04 7.42 2.64
N ASP A 246 -2.74 8.63 2.16
CA ASP A 246 -1.51 9.37 2.46
C ASP A 246 -0.20 8.63 2.09
N LEU A 247 -0.26 7.61 1.24
CA LEU A 247 0.94 6.99 0.67
C LEU A 247 1.50 7.86 -0.46
N ASP A 248 2.82 7.97 -0.50
CA ASP A 248 3.48 8.49 -1.70
C ASP A 248 3.38 7.49 -2.86
N VAL A 249 3.51 7.98 -4.09
CA VAL A 249 3.31 7.19 -5.31
C VAL A 249 4.24 5.98 -5.38
N GLU A 250 5.46 6.09 -4.87
CA GLU A 250 6.44 5.00 -4.89
C GLU A 250 6.04 3.89 -3.92
N THR A 251 5.62 4.24 -2.71
CA THR A 251 5.11 3.27 -1.72
C THR A 251 3.81 2.62 -2.18
N LEU A 252 2.90 3.40 -2.79
CA LEU A 252 1.65 2.87 -3.34
C LEU A 252 1.91 1.82 -4.43
N ARG A 253 2.84 2.11 -5.34
CA ARG A 253 3.23 1.19 -6.40
C ARG A 253 3.89 -0.08 -5.87
N ALA A 254 4.79 0.07 -4.90
CA ALA A 254 5.39 -1.08 -4.24
C ALA A 254 4.35 -1.96 -3.55
N LEU A 255 3.29 -1.35 -2.98
CA LEU A 255 2.16 -2.08 -2.40
C LEU A 255 1.34 -2.81 -3.47
N GLU A 256 1.06 -2.17 -4.62
CA GLU A 256 0.39 -2.82 -5.75
C GLU A 256 1.15 -4.06 -6.20
N GLU A 257 2.45 -3.93 -6.47
CA GLU A 257 3.31 -5.05 -6.90
C GLU A 257 3.39 -6.16 -5.84
N ALA A 258 3.48 -5.78 -4.56
CA ALA A 258 3.51 -6.74 -3.47
C ALA A 258 2.20 -7.54 -3.36
N LEU A 259 1.05 -6.90 -3.54
CA LEU A 259 -0.26 -7.57 -3.52
C LEU A 259 -0.44 -8.49 -4.72
N LEU A 260 -0.06 -8.06 -5.93
CA LEU A 260 -0.13 -8.88 -7.15
C LEU A 260 0.75 -10.13 -7.08
N ASN A 261 1.86 -10.06 -6.35
CA ASN A 261 2.78 -11.19 -6.13
C ASN A 261 2.46 -12.00 -4.85
N PHE A 262 1.45 -11.58 -4.09
CA PHE A 262 1.08 -12.27 -2.86
C PHE A 262 0.31 -13.56 -3.16
N PRO A 263 0.79 -14.73 -2.70
CA PRO A 263 0.16 -16.01 -2.99
C PRO A 263 -1.09 -16.30 -2.16
N GLY A 264 -1.45 -15.42 -1.23
CA GLY A 264 -2.64 -15.49 -0.39
C GLY A 264 -3.82 -14.72 -0.98
N SER A 265 -4.85 -14.50 -0.17
CA SER A 265 -5.99 -13.65 -0.51
C SER A 265 -5.92 -12.32 0.25
N ALA A 266 -6.48 -11.27 -0.34
CA ALA A 266 -6.55 -9.97 0.33
C ALA A 266 -7.95 -9.36 0.18
N LEU A 267 -8.43 -8.73 1.24
CA LEU A 267 -9.61 -7.86 1.20
C LEU A 267 -9.12 -6.45 1.47
N VAL A 268 -9.42 -5.54 0.56
CA VAL A 268 -8.88 -4.18 0.59
C VAL A 268 -10.01 -3.16 0.52
N ILE A 269 -10.24 -2.45 1.60
CA ILE A 269 -11.11 -1.27 1.58
C ILE A 269 -10.28 -0.12 1.03
N SER A 270 -10.74 0.49 -0.06
CA SER A 270 -10.09 1.69 -0.60
C SER A 270 -11.07 2.57 -1.37
N HIS A 271 -10.83 3.87 -1.33
CA HIS A 271 -11.50 4.85 -2.19
C HIS A 271 -10.71 5.15 -3.47
N ASP A 272 -9.50 4.61 -3.59
CA ASP A 272 -8.67 4.75 -4.78
C ASP A 272 -9.10 3.75 -5.87
N ARG A 273 -9.88 4.26 -6.83
CA ARG A 273 -10.42 3.46 -7.94
C ARG A 273 -9.33 2.91 -8.85
N TRP A 274 -8.26 3.68 -9.06
CA TRP A 274 -7.14 3.27 -9.91
C TRP A 274 -6.33 2.14 -9.29
N PHE A 275 -6.12 2.22 -7.98
CA PHE A 275 -5.50 1.15 -7.23
C PHE A 275 -6.32 -0.14 -7.32
N LEU A 276 -7.63 -0.05 -7.04
CA LEU A 276 -8.52 -1.22 -7.11
C LEU A 276 -8.64 -1.80 -8.51
N ASP A 277 -8.65 -0.97 -9.54
CA ASP A 277 -8.71 -1.41 -10.93
C ASP A 277 -7.49 -2.25 -11.33
N ARG A 278 -6.33 -1.98 -10.73
CA ARG A 278 -5.08 -2.67 -11.01
C ARG A 278 -4.88 -3.94 -10.21
N VAL A 279 -5.39 -4.01 -8.98
CA VAL A 279 -5.09 -5.12 -8.08
C VAL A 279 -6.27 -6.03 -7.82
N ALA A 280 -7.51 -5.53 -7.86
CA ALA A 280 -8.68 -6.31 -7.49
C ALA A 280 -9.09 -7.29 -8.60
N SER A 281 -9.35 -8.53 -8.21
CA SER A 281 -9.98 -9.56 -9.03
C SER A 281 -11.49 -9.66 -8.80
N HIS A 282 -11.96 -9.11 -7.67
CA HIS A 282 -13.37 -9.07 -7.29
C HIS A 282 -13.67 -7.75 -6.60
N ILE A 283 -14.90 -7.29 -6.71
CA ILE A 283 -15.40 -6.10 -6.02
C ILE A 283 -16.56 -6.46 -5.10
N LEU A 284 -16.50 -6.03 -3.84
CA LEU A 284 -17.60 -6.05 -2.91
C LEU A 284 -18.09 -4.61 -2.72
N ALA A 285 -19.18 -4.28 -3.37
CA ALA A 285 -19.71 -2.92 -3.40
C ALA A 285 -20.85 -2.74 -2.40
N PHE A 286 -20.67 -1.84 -1.45
CA PHE A 286 -21.72 -1.35 -0.58
C PHE A 286 -22.43 -0.22 -1.32
N GLU A 287 -23.47 -0.59 -2.05
CA GLU A 287 -24.27 0.32 -2.83
C GLU A 287 -25.28 1.08 -1.93
N ASP A 288 -25.95 2.05 -2.51
CA ASP A 288 -26.97 2.78 -1.82
C ASP A 288 -28.10 1.84 -1.34
N ASP A 289 -28.79 2.27 -0.26
CA ASP A 289 -29.92 1.53 0.32
C ASP A 289 -29.55 0.26 1.12
N GLY A 290 -28.24 0.05 1.45
CA GLY A 290 -27.79 -1.12 2.19
C GLY A 290 -27.69 -2.39 1.32
N GLU A 291 -27.78 -2.24 0.00
CA GLU A 291 -27.51 -3.32 -0.94
C GLU A 291 -26.01 -3.56 -1.02
N VAL A 292 -25.61 -4.82 -0.92
CA VAL A 292 -24.20 -5.23 -1.08
C VAL A 292 -24.10 -6.18 -2.25
N VAL A 293 -23.28 -5.81 -3.24
CA VAL A 293 -23.10 -6.57 -4.47
C VAL A 293 -21.69 -7.14 -4.51
N TYR A 294 -21.59 -8.46 -4.70
CA TYR A 294 -20.33 -9.13 -4.97
C TYR A 294 -20.16 -9.37 -6.44
N PHE A 295 -19.11 -8.83 -7.03
CA PHE A 295 -18.87 -8.84 -8.48
C PHE A 295 -17.50 -9.45 -8.78
N GLU A 296 -17.43 -10.38 -9.72
CA GLU A 296 -16.19 -10.95 -10.24
C GLU A 296 -15.66 -10.08 -11.38
N GLY A 297 -14.56 -9.39 -11.15
CA GLY A 297 -13.94 -8.45 -12.07
C GLY A 297 -13.26 -7.29 -11.35
N ASN A 298 -12.63 -6.42 -12.13
CA ASN A 298 -11.97 -5.22 -11.61
C ASN A 298 -12.96 -4.05 -11.40
N PHE A 299 -12.44 -2.91 -10.96
CA PHE A 299 -13.29 -1.75 -10.67
C PHE A 299 -13.98 -1.19 -11.95
N THR A 300 -13.28 -1.14 -13.07
CA THR A 300 -13.85 -0.64 -14.35
C THR A 300 -15.00 -1.51 -14.82
N GLU A 301 -14.84 -2.82 -14.78
CA GLU A 301 -15.89 -3.79 -15.17
C GLU A 301 -17.11 -3.70 -14.24
N TYR A 302 -16.88 -3.54 -12.92
CA TYR A 302 -17.96 -3.30 -11.97
C TYR A 302 -18.70 -1.97 -12.27
N ASP A 303 -17.98 -0.88 -12.53
CA ASP A 303 -18.58 0.44 -12.82
C ASP A 303 -19.45 0.40 -14.08
N GLU A 304 -19.03 -0.35 -15.10
CA GLU A 304 -19.83 -0.60 -16.29
C GLU A 304 -21.10 -1.41 -15.98
N ASP A 305 -20.99 -2.46 -15.18
CA ASP A 305 -22.14 -3.25 -14.74
C ASP A 305 -23.10 -2.42 -13.89
N PHE A 306 -22.57 -1.65 -12.94
CA PHE A 306 -23.34 -0.73 -12.10
C PHE A 306 -24.14 0.27 -12.94
N LYS A 307 -23.52 0.88 -13.96
CA LYS A 307 -24.20 1.80 -14.88
C LYS A 307 -25.30 1.11 -15.70
N LYS A 308 -25.07 -0.14 -16.11
CA LYS A 308 -26.09 -0.94 -16.82
C LYS A 308 -27.29 -1.29 -15.92
N ARG A 309 -27.04 -1.64 -14.64
CA ARG A 309 -28.09 -2.01 -13.67
C ARG A 309 -28.90 -0.81 -13.18
N LYS A 310 -28.26 0.30 -12.86
CA LYS A 310 -28.91 1.48 -12.22
C LYS A 310 -29.35 2.54 -13.24
N GLY A 311 -28.87 2.53 -14.50
CA GLY A 311 -29.22 3.51 -15.54
C GLY A 311 -28.97 4.95 -15.11
N ASP A 312 -29.87 5.86 -15.51
CA ASP A 312 -29.79 7.29 -15.14
C ASP A 312 -29.92 7.56 -13.63
N SER A 313 -30.37 6.58 -12.84
CA SER A 313 -30.45 6.68 -11.38
C SER A 313 -29.10 6.71 -10.68
N ALA A 314 -28.03 6.28 -11.36
CA ALA A 314 -26.67 6.24 -10.83
C ALA A 314 -26.08 7.62 -10.48
N MET A 315 -26.72 8.70 -10.92
CA MET A 315 -26.22 10.08 -10.72
C MET A 315 -26.92 10.86 -9.57
N GLN A 316 -27.88 10.27 -8.88
CA GLN A 316 -28.63 11.01 -7.83
C GLN A 316 -28.13 10.66 -6.41
N PRO A 317 -27.81 11.65 -5.56
CA PRO A 317 -27.47 11.42 -4.17
C PRO A 317 -28.70 10.90 -3.41
N GLN A 318 -28.59 9.73 -2.79
CA GLN A 318 -29.72 9.07 -2.13
C GLN A 318 -29.70 9.25 -0.61
N ARG A 319 -30.90 9.11 0.01
CA ARG A 319 -31.13 9.31 1.45
C ARG A 319 -30.81 8.06 2.26
N MET A 320 -30.25 8.23 3.47
CA MET A 320 -30.07 7.13 4.42
C MET A 320 -31.39 6.47 4.80
N LYS A 321 -31.44 5.13 4.75
CA LYS A 321 -32.59 4.36 5.28
C LYS A 321 -32.45 4.09 6.76
N TYR A 322 -33.57 4.16 7.47
CA TYR A 322 -33.69 3.76 8.86
C TYR A 322 -34.43 2.43 8.95
N LYS A 323 -34.12 1.64 10.00
CA LYS A 323 -34.81 0.38 10.30
C LYS A 323 -36.33 0.62 10.38
N LYS A 324 -37.12 -0.20 9.67
CA LYS A 324 -38.56 -0.16 9.82
C LYS A 324 -38.91 -0.47 11.27
N LEU A 325 -39.64 0.43 11.90
CA LEU A 325 -40.24 0.15 13.22
C LEU A 325 -41.20 -1.04 13.04
N ALA A 326 -41.01 -2.07 13.86
CA ALA A 326 -41.87 -3.24 13.92
C ALA A 326 -43.18 -2.91 14.65
#